data_5611afbca3344814dcca4207db6de3e7
#
_entry.id   5611afbca3344814dcca4207db6de3e7
#
_cell.length_a   1.000
_cell.length_b   1.000
_cell.length_c   1.000
_cell.angle_alpha   90.00
_cell.angle_beta   90.00
_cell.angle_gamma   90.00
#
_symmetry.space_group_name_H-M   'P 1'
#
loop_
_entity.id
_entity.type
_entity.pdbx_description
1 polymer ?
#
loop_
_entity_poly.entity_id
_entity_poly.type
_entity_poly.pdbx_seq_one_letter_code
_entity_poly.pdbx_strand_id
1 'polypeptide(L)'
;LESFHSNKFFPESIKIATDGVALIVNRQNADSIFNVSTLKKIFSGEITRWNQLSADSKLGEIQVVFDHRNSSTVRYVLDSICGRGNLSDRCHAAGTNRDVIEYVTRTPGAMGVIGVNWISDEQDSLCRDFRKEIQVARISRAELPTYGNSYQPYQYYLYTGQYPLSRDIYILLNDPR
;
A
#
# COMPACT_ATOMS: atom_id res chain seq x y z
N LEU A 1 21.00 -7.32 -3.35
CA LEU A 1 21.96 -8.45 -3.32
C LEU A 1 22.85 -8.48 -4.56
N GLU A 2 22.33 -8.32 -5.77
CA GLU A 2 23.11 -8.33 -7.04
C GLU A 2 24.31 -7.37 -7.00
N SER A 3 24.14 -6.14 -6.48
CA SER A 3 25.22 -5.16 -6.34
C SER A 3 26.33 -5.60 -5.37
N PHE A 4 26.00 -6.40 -4.35
CA PHE A 4 26.99 -6.96 -3.44
C PHE A 4 27.76 -8.11 -4.09
N HIS A 5 27.06 -8.99 -4.81
CA HIS A 5 27.66 -10.12 -5.50
C HIS A 5 28.64 -9.67 -6.62
N SER A 6 28.32 -8.59 -7.34
CA SER A 6 29.21 -8.01 -8.34
C SER A 6 30.52 -7.48 -7.75
N ASN A 7 30.51 -7.10 -6.48
CA ASN A 7 31.68 -6.64 -5.72
C ASN A 7 32.32 -7.76 -4.88
N LYS A 8 31.98 -9.04 -5.13
CA LYS A 8 32.46 -10.23 -4.39
C LYS A 8 32.13 -10.21 -2.88
N PHE A 9 31.07 -9.50 -2.49
CA PHE A 9 30.49 -9.56 -1.15
C PHE A 9 29.32 -10.51 -1.13
N PHE A 10 29.32 -11.43 -0.18
CA PHE A 10 28.27 -12.44 -0.01
C PHE A 10 27.67 -12.33 1.40
N PRO A 11 26.92 -11.26 1.69
CA PRO A 11 26.35 -11.06 3.00
C PRO A 11 25.29 -12.12 3.31
N GLU A 12 25.27 -12.58 4.54
CA GLU A 12 24.17 -13.38 5.05
C GLU A 12 22.91 -12.53 5.18
N SER A 13 21.80 -13.04 4.66
CA SER A 13 20.49 -12.36 4.68
C SER A 13 19.58 -13.04 5.71
N ILE A 14 19.28 -12.35 6.80
CA ILE A 14 18.41 -12.85 7.87
C ILE A 14 17.09 -12.08 7.86
N LYS A 15 15.98 -12.79 7.67
CA LYS A 15 14.66 -12.20 7.83
C LYS A 15 14.40 -11.87 9.30
N ILE A 16 14.09 -10.61 9.60
CA ILE A 16 13.86 -10.12 10.97
C ILE A 16 12.43 -9.72 11.26
N ALA A 17 11.66 -9.34 10.23
CA ALA A 17 10.27 -8.91 10.39
C ALA A 17 9.48 -9.07 9.09
N THR A 18 8.16 -8.96 9.22
CA THR A 18 7.24 -8.74 8.10
C THR A 18 6.52 -7.43 8.33
N ASP A 19 6.55 -6.56 7.33
CA ASP A 19 5.85 -5.27 7.28
C ASP A 19 4.79 -5.31 6.17
N GLY A 20 4.03 -4.26 6.03
CA GLY A 20 3.01 -4.16 4.98
C GLY A 20 2.81 -2.75 4.47
N VAL A 21 2.18 -2.70 3.31
CA VAL A 21 1.69 -1.46 2.71
C VAL A 21 0.17 -1.44 2.85
N ALA A 22 -0.35 -0.36 3.42
CA ALA A 22 -1.79 -0.14 3.57
C ALA A 22 -2.32 0.79 2.49
N LEU A 23 -3.51 0.46 2.00
CA LEU A 23 -4.31 1.35 1.17
C LEU A 23 -5.38 2.00 2.04
N ILE A 24 -5.50 3.30 1.91
CA ILE A 24 -6.49 4.09 2.63
C ILE A 24 -7.34 4.89 1.65
N VAL A 25 -8.61 5.02 1.96
CA VAL A 25 -9.56 5.83 1.20
C VAL A 25 -10.30 6.77 2.13
N ASN A 26 -10.90 7.81 1.57
CA ASN A 26 -11.74 8.72 2.33
C ASN A 26 -12.94 7.98 2.93
N ARG A 27 -13.42 8.39 4.08
CA ARG A 27 -14.53 7.75 4.78
C ARG A 27 -15.87 7.81 4.03
N GLN A 28 -16.02 8.77 3.14
CA GLN A 28 -17.19 8.91 2.28
C GLN A 28 -17.17 7.95 1.07
N ASN A 29 -16.02 7.29 0.84
CA ASN A 29 -15.90 6.31 -0.23
C ASN A 29 -16.48 4.97 0.20
N ALA A 30 -17.49 4.48 -0.50
CA ALA A 30 -18.08 3.17 -0.26
C ALA A 30 -17.19 2.01 -0.74
N ASP A 31 -16.30 2.28 -1.70
CA ASP A 31 -15.38 1.30 -2.26
C ASP A 31 -14.16 1.15 -1.35
N SER A 32 -14.10 0.05 -0.62
CA SER A 32 -13.03 -0.24 0.33
C SER A 32 -12.50 -1.67 0.26
N ILE A 33 -12.95 -2.45 -0.73
CA ILE A 33 -12.51 -3.83 -0.95
C ILE A 33 -11.98 -3.94 -2.38
N PHE A 34 -10.69 -4.29 -2.51
CA PHE A 34 -10.01 -4.40 -3.80
C PHE A 34 -9.31 -5.75 -3.93
N ASN A 35 -9.05 -6.18 -5.15
CA ASN A 35 -8.08 -7.23 -5.43
C ASN A 35 -6.79 -6.64 -6.01
N VAL A 36 -5.73 -7.44 -6.01
CA VAL A 36 -4.40 -7.02 -6.49
C VAL A 36 -4.44 -6.66 -7.98
N SER A 37 -5.24 -7.36 -8.78
CA SER A 37 -5.41 -7.11 -10.22
C SER A 37 -6.04 -5.72 -10.47
N THR A 38 -7.09 -5.37 -9.73
CA THR A 38 -7.71 -4.04 -9.79
C THR A 38 -6.73 -2.93 -9.38
N LEU A 39 -5.95 -3.16 -8.31
CA LEU A 39 -4.93 -2.19 -7.88
C LEU A 39 -3.87 -1.96 -8.96
N LYS A 40 -3.42 -3.02 -9.61
CA LYS A 40 -2.50 -2.90 -10.76
C LYS A 40 -3.08 -1.98 -11.83
N LYS A 41 -4.35 -2.15 -12.21
CA LYS A 41 -5.02 -1.32 -13.21
C LYS A 41 -5.20 0.14 -12.77
N ILE A 42 -5.41 0.38 -11.48
CA ILE A 42 -5.46 1.75 -10.93
C ILE A 42 -4.08 2.39 -11.01
N PHE A 43 -3.04 1.71 -10.54
CA PHE A 43 -1.68 2.26 -10.50
C PHE A 43 -1.08 2.46 -11.91
N SER A 44 -1.44 1.61 -12.88
CA SER A 44 -1.04 1.77 -14.29
C SER A 44 -1.86 2.84 -15.03
N GLY A 45 -2.98 3.28 -14.47
CA GLY A 45 -3.87 4.25 -15.11
C GLY A 45 -4.89 3.68 -16.11
N GLU A 46 -5.07 2.36 -16.13
CA GLU A 46 -6.15 1.73 -16.90
C GLU A 46 -7.52 2.03 -16.28
N ILE A 47 -7.59 2.04 -14.95
CA ILE A 47 -8.77 2.48 -14.18
C ILE A 47 -8.43 3.83 -13.58
N THR A 48 -9.18 4.85 -13.96
CA THR A 48 -8.93 6.24 -13.58
C THR A 48 -10.08 6.89 -12.85
N ARG A 49 -11.24 6.26 -12.81
CA ARG A 49 -12.44 6.79 -12.18
C ARG A 49 -13.13 5.75 -11.30
N TRP A 50 -13.70 6.22 -10.20
CA TRP A 50 -14.41 5.37 -9.25
C TRP A 50 -15.63 4.67 -9.87
N ASN A 51 -16.32 5.30 -10.83
CA ASN A 51 -17.46 4.68 -11.49
C ASN A 51 -17.09 3.52 -12.45
N GLN A 52 -15.81 3.31 -12.73
CA GLN A 52 -15.33 2.09 -13.40
C GLN A 52 -15.24 0.88 -12.46
N LEU A 53 -15.24 1.12 -11.14
CA LEU A 53 -15.29 0.09 -10.11
C LEU A 53 -16.71 -0.15 -9.61
N SER A 54 -17.40 0.93 -9.29
CA SER A 54 -18.81 0.93 -8.84
C SER A 54 -19.61 1.90 -9.68
N ALA A 55 -20.53 1.42 -10.51
CA ALA A 55 -21.26 2.23 -11.47
C ALA A 55 -21.98 3.44 -10.83
N ASP A 56 -22.42 3.30 -9.59
CA ASP A 56 -23.15 4.33 -8.84
C ASP A 56 -22.23 5.35 -8.13
N SER A 57 -20.92 5.16 -8.20
CA SER A 57 -19.97 6.04 -7.54
C SER A 57 -19.94 7.44 -8.17
N LYS A 58 -20.10 8.46 -7.33
CA LYS A 58 -20.06 9.88 -7.71
C LYS A 58 -18.73 10.57 -7.40
N LEU A 59 -17.70 9.81 -6.97
CA LEU A 59 -16.44 10.36 -6.49
C LEU A 59 -15.50 10.90 -7.59
N GLY A 60 -15.86 10.71 -8.86
CA GLY A 60 -15.08 11.23 -9.98
C GLY A 60 -13.79 10.46 -10.24
N GLU A 61 -12.68 11.18 -10.37
CA GLU A 61 -11.36 10.59 -10.68
C GLU A 61 -10.73 9.96 -9.43
N ILE A 62 -10.00 8.85 -9.64
CA ILE A 62 -9.16 8.24 -8.61
C ILE A 62 -7.84 9.01 -8.56
N GLN A 63 -7.53 9.59 -7.41
CA GLN A 63 -6.28 10.30 -7.16
C GLN A 63 -5.40 9.44 -6.25
N VAL A 64 -4.42 8.76 -6.83
CA VAL A 64 -3.49 7.93 -6.06
C VAL A 64 -2.39 8.81 -5.46
N VAL A 65 -2.18 8.69 -4.15
CA VAL A 65 -1.25 9.54 -3.41
C VAL A 65 -0.28 8.69 -2.61
N PHE A 66 1.03 8.96 -2.78
CA PHE A 66 2.14 8.37 -2.04
C PHE A 66 2.85 9.42 -1.18
N ASP A 67 3.68 8.96 -0.26
CA ASP A 67 4.56 9.83 0.52
C ASP A 67 5.53 10.60 -0.38
N HIS A 68 6.53 9.94 -0.98
CA HIS A 68 7.43 10.56 -1.95
C HIS A 68 7.84 9.57 -3.06
N ARG A 69 8.26 10.12 -4.21
CA ARG A 69 8.50 9.33 -5.45
C ARG A 69 9.51 8.20 -5.30
N ASN A 70 10.49 8.34 -4.41
CA ASN A 70 11.56 7.35 -4.18
C ASN A 70 11.34 6.54 -2.89
N SER A 71 10.13 6.51 -2.36
CA SER A 71 9.83 5.78 -1.13
C SER A 71 9.89 4.26 -1.32
N SER A 72 10.08 3.57 -0.21
CA SER A 72 9.98 2.11 -0.17
C SER A 72 8.58 1.62 -0.52
N THR A 73 7.56 2.44 -0.26
CA THR A 73 6.16 2.17 -0.59
C THR A 73 5.94 2.20 -2.10
N VAL A 74 6.43 3.23 -2.80
CA VAL A 74 6.39 3.33 -4.27
C VAL A 74 7.16 2.17 -4.91
N ARG A 75 8.36 1.88 -4.42
CA ARG A 75 9.16 0.75 -4.93
C ARG A 75 8.43 -0.57 -4.78
N TYR A 76 7.81 -0.80 -3.61
CA TYR A 76 7.02 -2.01 -3.38
C TYR A 76 5.86 -2.13 -4.39
N VAL A 77 5.12 -1.06 -4.63
CA VAL A 77 4.00 -1.06 -5.61
C VAL A 77 4.52 -1.35 -7.01
N LEU A 78 5.62 -0.73 -7.43
CA LEU A 78 6.23 -0.99 -8.74
C LEU A 78 6.69 -2.44 -8.91
N ASP A 79 7.40 -2.96 -7.92
CA ASP A 79 8.02 -4.30 -8.02
C ASP A 79 7.00 -5.42 -7.84
N SER A 80 6.08 -5.28 -6.85
CA SER A 80 5.21 -6.37 -6.41
C SER A 80 3.81 -6.33 -7.02
N ILE A 81 3.31 -5.15 -7.40
CA ILE A 81 1.95 -5.00 -7.95
C ILE A 81 2.01 -4.72 -9.45
N CYS A 82 2.81 -3.75 -9.88
CA CYS A 82 2.89 -3.36 -11.28
C CYS A 82 3.82 -4.24 -12.12
N GLY A 83 4.57 -5.17 -11.52
CA GLY A 83 5.47 -6.07 -12.23
C GLY A 83 6.61 -5.33 -12.94
N ARG A 84 7.21 -4.32 -12.26
CA ARG A 84 8.24 -3.41 -12.78
C ARG A 84 7.76 -2.50 -13.91
N GLY A 85 6.44 -2.34 -14.06
CA GLY A 85 5.85 -1.32 -14.92
C GLY A 85 6.00 0.09 -14.34
N ASN A 86 5.50 1.09 -15.06
CA ASN A 86 5.47 2.46 -14.59
C ASN A 86 4.18 2.77 -13.84
N LEU A 87 4.28 3.68 -12.87
CA LEU A 87 3.09 4.31 -12.30
C LEU A 87 2.53 5.32 -13.31
N SER A 88 1.21 5.45 -13.30
CA SER A 88 0.52 6.50 -14.04
C SER A 88 0.96 7.89 -13.58
N ASP A 89 0.98 8.86 -14.49
CA ASP A 89 1.22 10.28 -14.19
C ASP A 89 0.17 10.87 -13.22
N ARG A 90 -0.93 10.15 -12.98
CA ARG A 90 -1.98 10.50 -12.01
C ARG A 90 -1.63 10.12 -10.58
N CYS A 91 -0.48 9.46 -10.37
CA CYS A 91 0.03 9.18 -9.03
C CYS A 91 0.84 10.38 -8.52
N HIS A 92 0.44 10.92 -7.37
CA HIS A 92 1.01 12.11 -6.78
C HIS A 92 1.87 11.78 -5.56
N ALA A 93 2.85 12.63 -5.28
CA ALA A 93 3.63 12.59 -4.05
C ALA A 93 3.18 13.73 -3.12
N ALA A 94 2.83 13.40 -1.87
CA ALA A 94 2.38 14.37 -0.87
C ALA A 94 3.52 14.90 0.00
N GLY A 95 4.61 14.13 0.16
CA GLY A 95 5.76 14.47 0.99
C GLY A 95 6.01 13.46 2.09
N THR A 96 5.08 13.29 3.02
CA THR A 96 5.16 12.31 4.12
C THR A 96 3.92 11.43 4.16
N ASN A 97 3.98 10.32 4.89
CA ASN A 97 2.79 9.48 5.10
C ASN A 97 1.66 10.24 5.83
N ARG A 98 2.01 11.18 6.72
CA ARG A 98 1.04 12.06 7.36
C ARG A 98 0.32 12.93 6.34
N ASP A 99 1.06 13.54 5.42
CA ASP A 99 0.48 14.37 4.35
C ASP A 99 -0.44 13.54 3.44
N VAL A 100 -0.11 12.27 3.20
CA VAL A 100 -0.99 11.33 2.47
C VAL A 100 -2.31 11.16 3.20
N ILE A 101 -2.28 10.92 4.52
CA ILE A 101 -3.48 10.74 5.33
C ILE A 101 -4.33 12.01 5.33
N GLU A 102 -3.71 13.17 5.54
CA GLU A 102 -4.40 14.46 5.50
C GLU A 102 -5.02 14.75 4.13
N TYR A 103 -4.32 14.40 3.05
CA TYR A 103 -4.85 14.55 1.70
C TYR A 103 -6.08 13.67 1.48
N VAL A 104 -6.01 12.38 1.85
CA VAL A 104 -7.14 11.44 1.73
C VAL A 104 -8.34 11.88 2.56
N THR A 105 -8.11 12.41 3.76
CA THR A 105 -9.18 12.94 4.63
C THR A 105 -9.96 14.08 3.96
N ARG A 106 -9.28 14.95 3.24
CA ARG A 106 -9.88 16.15 2.60
C ARG A 106 -10.42 15.90 1.20
N THR A 107 -10.01 14.76 0.56
CA THR A 107 -10.29 14.49 -0.85
C THR A 107 -11.06 13.18 -1.01
N PRO A 108 -12.40 13.22 -1.20
CA PRO A 108 -13.22 12.01 -1.27
C PRO A 108 -12.80 11.00 -2.34
N GLY A 109 -12.27 11.47 -3.47
CA GLY A 109 -11.79 10.62 -4.58
C GLY A 109 -10.34 10.11 -4.42
N ALA A 110 -9.65 10.44 -3.31
CA ALA A 110 -8.27 10.02 -3.11
C ALA A 110 -8.15 8.58 -2.61
N MET A 111 -7.08 7.92 -3.06
CA MET A 111 -6.56 6.64 -2.57
C MET A 111 -5.12 6.85 -2.12
N GLY A 112 -4.87 6.73 -0.82
CA GLY A 112 -3.53 6.85 -0.25
C GLY A 112 -2.84 5.50 -0.11
N VAL A 113 -1.53 5.50 -0.27
CA VAL A 113 -0.67 4.33 -0.09
C VAL A 113 0.39 4.66 0.97
N ILE A 114 0.35 3.98 2.11
CA ILE A 114 1.17 4.27 3.29
C ILE A 114 1.77 3.00 3.89
N GLY A 115 2.79 3.15 4.72
CA GLY A 115 3.27 2.04 5.57
C GLY A 115 2.25 1.68 6.65
N VAL A 116 2.13 0.39 6.96
CA VAL A 116 1.18 -0.10 7.99
C VAL A 116 1.45 0.48 9.36
N ASN A 117 2.71 0.80 9.68
CA ASN A 117 3.10 1.41 10.96
C ASN A 117 2.35 2.72 11.28
N TRP A 118 1.86 3.45 10.28
CA TRP A 118 1.10 4.69 10.46
C TRP A 118 -0.35 4.49 10.93
N ILE A 119 -0.83 3.26 10.94
CA ILE A 119 -2.20 2.92 11.33
C ILE A 119 -2.29 1.74 12.29
N SER A 120 -1.18 1.10 12.64
CA SER A 120 -1.15 -0.13 13.42
C SER A 120 -0.98 0.08 14.94
N ASP A 121 -0.42 1.20 15.36
CA ASP A 121 -0.20 1.47 16.78
C ASP A 121 -1.48 2.04 17.42
N GLU A 122 -2.17 1.20 18.18
CA GLU A 122 -3.39 1.59 18.90
C GLU A 122 -3.12 2.44 20.16
N GLN A 123 -1.88 2.46 20.62
CA GLN A 123 -1.48 3.29 21.77
C GLN A 123 -1.07 4.70 21.34
N ASP A 124 -0.64 4.87 20.08
CA ASP A 124 -0.35 6.18 19.53
C ASP A 124 -1.66 6.94 19.25
N SER A 125 -1.79 8.12 19.87
CA SER A 125 -2.97 8.99 19.68
C SER A 125 -3.14 9.45 18.23
N LEU A 126 -2.03 9.71 17.53
CA LEU A 126 -2.06 10.11 16.11
C LEU A 126 -2.60 8.99 15.21
N CYS A 127 -2.14 7.75 15.42
CA CYS A 127 -2.64 6.61 14.67
C CYS A 127 -4.14 6.38 14.90
N ARG A 128 -4.62 6.54 16.15
CA ARG A 128 -6.05 6.45 16.47
C ARG A 128 -6.88 7.53 15.80
N ASP A 129 -6.39 8.77 15.78
CA ASP A 129 -7.11 9.89 15.18
C ASP A 129 -7.16 9.74 13.66
N PHE A 130 -6.07 9.35 13.02
CA PHE A 130 -6.07 9.03 11.59
C PHE A 130 -7.10 7.96 11.22
N ARG A 131 -7.21 6.88 12.00
CA ARG A 131 -8.20 5.81 11.75
C ARG A 131 -9.66 6.27 11.87
N LYS A 132 -9.94 7.37 12.54
CA LYS A 132 -11.29 7.94 12.60
C LYS A 132 -11.68 8.69 11.31
N GLU A 133 -10.70 9.23 10.61
CA GLU A 133 -10.90 10.12 9.46
C GLU A 133 -10.82 9.40 8.11
N ILE A 134 -10.15 8.25 8.07
CA ILE A 134 -9.95 7.44 6.88
C ILE A 134 -10.58 6.06 7.03
N GLN A 135 -10.67 5.35 5.92
CA GLN A 135 -11.01 3.93 5.86
C GLN A 135 -9.83 3.14 5.31
N VAL A 136 -9.39 2.12 6.06
CA VAL A 136 -8.35 1.19 5.60
C VAL A 136 -8.99 0.16 4.71
N ALA A 137 -8.50 0.06 3.47
CA ALA A 137 -9.03 -0.88 2.49
C ALA A 137 -8.69 -2.34 2.84
N ARG A 138 -9.58 -3.22 2.44
CA ARG A 138 -9.39 -4.68 2.47
C ARG A 138 -8.87 -5.15 1.13
N ILE A 139 -7.87 -6.01 1.14
CA ILE A 139 -7.24 -6.51 -0.09
C ILE A 139 -7.41 -8.02 -0.20
N SER A 140 -7.76 -8.48 -1.40
CA SER A 140 -7.93 -9.89 -1.75
C SER A 140 -6.92 -10.33 -2.80
N ARG A 141 -6.53 -11.62 -2.76
CA ARG A 141 -5.82 -12.28 -3.87
C ARG A 141 -6.79 -12.85 -4.91
N ALA A 142 -8.06 -13.04 -4.54
CA ALA A 142 -9.07 -13.59 -5.43
C ALA A 142 -9.51 -12.54 -6.47
N GLU A 143 -9.85 -12.98 -7.67
CA GLU A 143 -10.37 -12.11 -8.74
C GLU A 143 -11.69 -11.45 -8.37
N LEU A 144 -12.55 -12.15 -7.62
CA LEU A 144 -13.79 -11.60 -7.07
C LEU A 144 -13.61 -11.34 -5.57
N PRO A 145 -13.26 -10.12 -5.17
CA PRO A 145 -13.04 -9.79 -3.78
C PRO A 145 -14.38 -9.68 -3.04
N THR A 146 -14.42 -10.28 -1.85
CA THR A 146 -15.55 -10.21 -0.93
C THR A 146 -15.04 -9.88 0.48
N TYR A 147 -15.94 -9.55 1.40
CA TYR A 147 -15.55 -9.34 2.79
C TYR A 147 -14.89 -10.58 3.41
N GLY A 148 -15.34 -11.78 3.04
CA GLY A 148 -14.84 -13.04 3.59
C GLY A 148 -13.47 -13.49 3.05
N ASN A 149 -13.05 -13.02 1.87
CA ASN A 149 -11.78 -13.38 1.25
C ASN A 149 -10.80 -12.22 1.09
N SER A 150 -11.06 -11.11 1.77
CA SER A 150 -10.22 -9.92 1.77
C SER A 150 -9.80 -9.55 3.18
N TYR A 151 -8.61 -9.00 3.34
CA TYR A 151 -7.98 -8.77 4.62
C TYR A 151 -7.51 -7.31 4.75
N GLN A 152 -7.59 -6.77 5.96
CA GLN A 152 -6.90 -5.54 6.33
C GLN A 152 -5.50 -5.87 6.85
N PRO A 153 -4.57 -4.91 6.89
CA PRO A 153 -3.17 -5.15 7.29
C PRO A 153 -3.01 -5.28 8.81
N TYR A 154 -3.84 -6.10 9.46
CA TYR A 154 -3.65 -6.44 10.86
C TYR A 154 -2.46 -7.38 11.04
N GLN A 155 -1.79 -7.28 12.19
CA GLN A 155 -0.59 -8.06 12.51
C GLN A 155 -0.77 -9.57 12.25
N TYR A 156 -1.91 -10.14 12.63
CA TYR A 156 -2.24 -11.54 12.39
C TYR A 156 -2.20 -11.90 10.89
N TYR A 157 -2.83 -11.10 10.04
CA TYR A 157 -2.89 -11.36 8.59
C TYR A 157 -1.58 -11.08 7.87
N LEU A 158 -0.75 -10.18 8.39
CA LEU A 158 0.62 -9.96 7.94
C LEU A 158 1.48 -11.18 8.28
N TYR A 159 1.44 -11.64 9.52
CA TYR A 159 2.22 -12.78 10.01
C TYR A 159 1.85 -14.08 9.29
N THR A 160 0.56 -14.35 9.08
CA THR A 160 0.06 -15.56 8.39
C THR A 160 0.14 -15.49 6.86
N GLY A 161 0.57 -14.35 6.29
CA GLY A 161 0.66 -14.14 4.85
C GLY A 161 -0.69 -14.02 4.13
N GLN A 162 -1.79 -13.86 4.87
CA GLN A 162 -3.13 -13.70 4.31
C GLN A 162 -3.33 -12.30 3.70
N TYR A 163 -2.70 -11.28 4.27
CA TYR A 163 -2.72 -9.94 3.69
C TYR A 163 -1.81 -9.87 2.46
N PRO A 164 -2.32 -9.52 1.26
CA PRO A 164 -1.55 -9.62 0.02
C PRO A 164 -0.37 -8.66 -0.09
N LEU A 165 -0.47 -7.47 0.53
CA LEU A 165 0.53 -6.41 0.39
C LEU A 165 1.52 -6.41 1.55
N SER A 166 2.06 -7.58 1.86
CA SER A 166 3.11 -7.78 2.85
C SER A 166 4.50 -7.83 2.21
N ARG A 167 5.52 -7.42 2.95
CA ARG A 167 6.93 -7.46 2.57
C ARG A 167 7.79 -7.93 3.72
N ASP A 168 8.79 -8.74 3.42
CA ASP A 168 9.76 -9.18 4.40
C ASP A 168 10.88 -8.16 4.56
N ILE A 169 11.30 -7.94 5.80
CA ILE A 169 12.42 -7.08 6.16
C ILE A 169 13.61 -7.97 6.52
N TYR A 170 14.76 -7.70 5.91
CA TYR A 170 15.97 -8.44 6.10
C TYR A 170 17.10 -7.57 6.66
N ILE A 171 17.90 -8.15 7.54
CA ILE A 171 19.24 -7.64 7.87
C ILE A 171 20.24 -8.34 6.97
N LEU A 172 21.18 -7.57 6.43
CA LEU A 172 22.34 -8.08 5.72
C LEU A 172 23.54 -8.02 6.66
N LEU A 173 24.07 -9.17 7.03
CA LEU A 173 25.28 -9.26 7.84
C LEU A 173 26.47 -9.47 6.91
N ASN A 174 27.42 -8.55 6.97
CA ASN A 174 28.70 -8.69 6.30
C ASN A 174 29.75 -9.04 7.38
N ASP A 175 30.05 -10.34 7.50
CA ASP A 175 31.14 -10.80 8.38
C ASP A 175 32.41 -10.95 7.52
N PRO A 176 33.42 -10.11 7.73
CA PRO A 176 34.67 -10.14 6.96
C PRO A 176 35.64 -11.20 7.44
N ARG A 177 35.20 -12.31 8.04
CA ARG A 177 36.06 -13.42 8.40
C ARG A 177 36.70 -14.10 7.22
#